data_9f0a9df3e4426f769b5435f7b93baee6
#
_entry.id   9f0a9df3e4426f769b5435f7b93baee6
#
_cell.length_a   1.000
_cell.length_b   1.000
_cell.length_c   1.000
_cell.angle_alpha   90.00
_cell.angle_beta   90.00
_cell.angle_gamma   90.00
#
_symmetry.space_group_name_H-M   'P 1'
#
loop_
_entity.id
_entity.type
_entity.pdbx_description
1 polymer ?
#
loop_
_entity_poly.entity_id
_entity_poly.type
_entity_poly.pdbx_seq_one_letter_code
_entity_poly.pdbx_strand_id
1 'polypeptide(L)'
;WAHDTAKALSNAEDKIFANADNTMGWQPLIFWYKKPGYNDVTEAVDKALHKLPAIAQRSTGSFCTPGFETGCMSYGNNAWNDAQAMLFAGTFGVNVLDSSSGYTKNGNNILDAFFDLVDVDGVFDGSIHGFTNYDVPQIARGLDAFIRQYEKTSSFWEFTDVTVPTKKVNNMILALNDDSTKKQIKEARDAYEALDETHKAIFNKDTLRKLLAAETGSGNSIEKAMAAINAIPAADKLTL
;
A
#
# COMPACT_ATOMS: atom_id res chain seq x y z
N TRP A 1 -12.99 -2.49 -18.97
CA TRP A 1 -11.59 -2.22 -18.70
C TRP A 1 -10.88 -3.44 -18.11
N ALA A 2 -11.29 -3.99 -16.96
CA ALA A 2 -10.59 -5.12 -16.32
C ALA A 2 -10.47 -6.35 -17.23
N HIS A 3 -11.55 -6.74 -17.89
CA HIS A 3 -11.57 -7.84 -18.87
C HIS A 3 -10.62 -7.58 -20.05
N ASP A 4 -10.69 -6.39 -20.63
CA ASP A 4 -9.82 -6.00 -21.76
C ASP A 4 -8.36 -5.96 -21.35
N THR A 5 -8.07 -5.44 -20.15
CA THR A 5 -6.73 -5.39 -19.58
C THR A 5 -6.19 -6.80 -19.35
N ALA A 6 -6.94 -7.67 -18.69
CA ALA A 6 -6.54 -9.06 -18.45
C ALA A 6 -6.27 -9.81 -19.77
N LYS A 7 -7.13 -9.60 -20.77
CA LYS A 7 -6.95 -10.18 -22.12
C LYS A 7 -5.70 -9.64 -22.82
N ALA A 8 -5.47 -8.32 -22.75
CA ALA A 8 -4.29 -7.69 -23.36
C ALA A 8 -3.00 -8.19 -22.70
N LEU A 9 -2.97 -8.26 -21.37
CA LEU A 9 -1.84 -8.76 -20.60
C LEU A 9 -1.58 -10.25 -20.90
N SER A 10 -2.62 -11.08 -20.95
CA SER A 10 -2.50 -12.50 -21.30
C SER A 10 -1.98 -12.72 -22.73
N ASN A 11 -2.40 -11.90 -23.69
CA ASN A 11 -1.92 -12.00 -25.07
C ASN A 11 -0.46 -11.54 -25.24
N ALA A 12 0.04 -10.69 -24.34
CA ALA A 12 1.42 -10.21 -24.35
C ALA A 12 2.34 -11.02 -23.43
N GLU A 13 1.86 -12.13 -22.89
CA GLU A 13 2.36 -12.91 -21.78
C GLU A 13 3.88 -13.13 -21.76
N ASP A 14 4.46 -13.61 -22.86
CA ASP A 14 5.89 -13.90 -22.92
C ASP A 14 6.76 -12.61 -22.92
N LYS A 15 6.21 -11.51 -23.41
CA LYS A 15 6.89 -10.22 -23.43
C LYS A 15 6.77 -9.48 -22.09
N ILE A 16 5.67 -9.71 -21.39
CA ILE A 16 5.38 -9.06 -20.10
C ILE A 16 6.28 -9.63 -19.03
N PHE A 17 6.45 -10.95 -18.99
CA PHE A 17 7.35 -11.56 -18.02
C PHE A 17 8.83 -11.54 -18.43
N ALA A 18 9.14 -10.94 -19.57
CA ALA A 18 10.51 -10.62 -19.90
C ALA A 18 11.15 -9.61 -18.94
N ASN A 19 10.35 -8.94 -18.10
CA ASN A 19 10.83 -8.03 -17.06
C ASN A 19 9.89 -8.09 -15.85
N ALA A 20 10.43 -8.29 -14.65
CA ALA A 20 9.65 -8.27 -13.42
C ALA A 20 8.93 -6.91 -13.21
N ASP A 21 9.46 -5.81 -13.74
CA ASP A 21 8.81 -4.50 -13.73
C ASP A 21 7.45 -4.50 -14.41
N ASN A 22 7.27 -5.34 -15.40
CA ASN A 22 6.00 -5.44 -16.13
C ASN A 22 4.88 -6.05 -15.28
N THR A 23 5.21 -6.63 -14.13
CA THR A 23 4.21 -7.09 -13.16
C THR A 23 3.36 -5.95 -12.61
N MET A 24 3.84 -4.72 -12.66
CA MET A 24 3.07 -3.54 -12.25
C MET A 24 1.75 -3.38 -13.01
N GLY A 25 1.72 -3.77 -14.27
CA GLY A 25 0.50 -3.74 -15.09
C GLY A 25 -0.61 -4.68 -14.61
N TRP A 26 -0.24 -5.74 -13.89
CA TRP A 26 -1.18 -6.72 -13.35
C TRP A 26 -1.78 -6.31 -12.00
N GLN A 27 -1.06 -5.53 -11.21
CA GLN A 27 -1.44 -5.20 -9.83
C GLN A 27 -2.84 -4.58 -9.71
N PRO A 28 -3.28 -3.64 -10.56
CA PRO A 28 -4.62 -3.06 -10.47
C PRO A 28 -5.75 -4.08 -10.64
N LEU A 29 -5.48 -5.26 -11.20
CA LEU A 29 -6.49 -6.31 -11.36
C LEU A 29 -6.94 -6.91 -10.03
N ILE A 30 -6.24 -6.63 -8.90
CA ILE A 30 -6.63 -7.08 -7.56
C ILE A 30 -8.07 -6.66 -7.20
N PHE A 31 -8.52 -5.51 -7.68
CA PHE A 31 -9.87 -5.01 -7.42
C PHE A 31 -10.98 -5.90 -8.01
N TRP A 32 -10.64 -6.73 -9.00
CA TRP A 32 -11.55 -7.65 -9.68
C TRP A 32 -11.19 -9.13 -9.49
N TYR A 33 -10.00 -9.41 -8.99
CA TYR A 33 -9.51 -10.76 -8.73
C TYR A 33 -10.41 -11.49 -7.73
N LYS A 34 -10.86 -12.68 -8.10
CA LYS A 34 -11.82 -13.50 -7.33
C LYS A 34 -13.16 -12.83 -7.05
N LYS A 35 -13.55 -11.84 -7.84
CA LYS A 35 -14.88 -11.21 -7.73
C LYS A 35 -15.87 -11.89 -8.68
N PRO A 36 -17.17 -11.98 -8.29
CA PRO A 36 -18.20 -12.51 -9.17
C PRO A 36 -18.25 -11.75 -10.51
N GLY A 37 -18.33 -12.49 -11.61
CA GLY A 37 -18.36 -11.94 -12.97
C GLY A 37 -16.99 -11.64 -13.58
N TYR A 38 -15.87 -11.92 -12.86
CA TYR A 38 -14.50 -11.65 -13.32
C TYR A 38 -13.62 -12.92 -13.33
N ASN A 39 -14.20 -14.06 -13.73
CA ASN A 39 -13.47 -15.33 -13.77
C ASN A 39 -12.30 -15.30 -14.74
N ASP A 40 -12.44 -14.65 -15.88
CA ASP A 40 -11.39 -14.46 -16.88
C ASP A 40 -10.21 -13.63 -16.34
N VAL A 41 -10.50 -12.62 -15.52
CA VAL A 41 -9.47 -11.85 -14.82
C VAL A 41 -8.74 -12.73 -13.81
N THR A 42 -9.49 -13.54 -13.05
CA THR A 42 -8.92 -14.46 -12.06
C THR A 42 -8.01 -15.48 -12.73
N GLU A 43 -8.47 -16.13 -13.80
CA GLU A 43 -7.70 -17.11 -14.56
C GLU A 43 -6.43 -16.51 -15.16
N ALA A 44 -6.52 -15.29 -15.70
CA ALA A 44 -5.37 -14.59 -16.25
C ALA A 44 -4.31 -14.27 -15.17
N VAL A 45 -4.75 -13.79 -14.01
CA VAL A 45 -3.85 -13.50 -12.87
C VAL A 45 -3.23 -14.78 -12.32
N ASP A 46 -4.02 -15.83 -12.09
CA ASP A 46 -3.50 -17.10 -11.56
C ASP A 46 -2.45 -17.70 -12.51
N LYS A 47 -2.70 -17.66 -13.81
CA LYS A 47 -1.73 -18.08 -14.81
C LYS A 47 -0.45 -17.24 -14.76
N ALA A 48 -0.58 -15.94 -14.62
CA ALA A 48 0.55 -15.03 -14.51
C ALA A 48 1.39 -15.29 -13.25
N LEU A 49 0.76 -15.53 -12.10
CA LEU A 49 1.42 -15.88 -10.85
C LEU A 49 2.28 -17.15 -10.96
N HIS A 50 1.81 -18.16 -11.68
CA HIS A 50 2.59 -19.38 -11.92
C HIS A 50 3.68 -19.19 -12.96
N LYS A 51 3.44 -18.38 -13.96
CA LYS A 51 4.35 -18.20 -15.09
C LYS A 51 5.55 -17.33 -14.76
N LEU A 52 5.37 -16.30 -13.93
CA LEU A 52 6.46 -15.40 -13.56
C LEU A 52 7.69 -16.14 -12.97
N PRO A 53 7.55 -16.98 -11.92
CA PRO A 53 8.69 -17.70 -11.39
C PRO A 53 9.25 -18.74 -12.37
N ALA A 54 8.41 -19.34 -13.21
CA ALA A 54 8.85 -20.31 -14.21
C ALA A 54 9.80 -19.68 -15.24
N ILE A 55 9.55 -18.44 -15.64
CA ILE A 55 10.31 -17.72 -16.68
C ILE A 55 11.46 -16.92 -16.10
N ALA A 56 11.20 -16.17 -15.02
CA ALA A 56 12.08 -15.10 -14.55
C ALA A 56 12.90 -15.47 -13.30
N GLN A 57 12.53 -16.52 -12.55
CA GLN A 57 13.25 -16.87 -11.33
C GLN A 57 14.49 -17.71 -11.65
N ARG A 58 15.60 -17.32 -11.05
CA ARG A 58 16.90 -18.03 -11.16
C ARG A 58 17.02 -19.16 -10.14
N SER A 59 18.03 -20.00 -10.32
CA SER A 59 18.38 -21.07 -9.37
C SER A 59 18.78 -20.56 -7.98
N THR A 60 19.22 -19.32 -7.88
CA THR A 60 19.53 -18.63 -6.60
C THR A 60 18.31 -18.12 -5.86
N GLY A 61 17.10 -18.23 -6.42
CA GLY A 61 15.89 -17.66 -5.85
C GLY A 61 15.56 -16.24 -6.35
N SER A 62 16.55 -15.49 -6.86
CA SER A 62 16.37 -14.12 -7.35
C SER A 62 15.59 -14.07 -8.66
N PHE A 63 14.99 -12.93 -8.93
CA PHE A 63 14.31 -12.65 -10.19
C PHE A 63 15.16 -11.77 -11.09
N CYS A 64 15.12 -12.05 -12.37
CA CYS A 64 15.80 -11.26 -13.37
C CYS A 64 14.91 -11.02 -14.59
N THR A 65 15.39 -10.16 -15.47
CA THR A 65 14.76 -9.91 -16.75
C THR A 65 15.21 -10.98 -17.77
N PRO A 66 14.36 -11.92 -18.21
CA PRO A 66 14.78 -12.96 -19.15
C PRO A 66 15.31 -12.38 -20.43
N GLY A 67 14.99 -11.51 -21.10
CA GLY A 67 15.56 -10.96 -22.35
C GLY A 67 16.97 -10.37 -22.21
N PHE A 68 17.48 -10.29 -21.00
CA PHE A 68 18.82 -9.81 -20.65
C PHE A 68 19.61 -10.91 -19.92
N GLU A 69 19.54 -12.13 -20.38
CA GLU A 69 20.26 -13.25 -19.74
C GLU A 69 21.73 -12.96 -19.51
N THR A 70 22.40 -12.29 -20.44
CA THR A 70 23.78 -11.84 -20.29
C THR A 70 23.90 -10.73 -19.25
N GLY A 71 22.98 -9.78 -19.21
CA GLY A 71 22.93 -8.70 -18.20
C GLY A 71 22.60 -9.25 -16.82
N CYS A 72 21.59 -10.08 -16.72
CA CYS A 72 21.21 -10.73 -15.47
C CYS A 72 22.33 -11.61 -14.90
N MET A 73 23.08 -12.27 -15.76
CA MET A 73 24.28 -13.05 -15.38
C MET A 73 25.43 -12.15 -14.92
N SER A 74 25.53 -10.96 -15.50
CA SER A 74 26.62 -10.02 -15.17
C SER A 74 26.38 -9.26 -13.87
N TYR A 75 25.11 -9.05 -13.52
CA TYR A 75 24.73 -8.18 -12.41
C TYR A 75 24.34 -8.92 -11.12
N GLY A 76 24.28 -10.23 -11.12
CA GLY A 76 23.94 -11.02 -9.94
C GLY A 76 22.46 -10.89 -9.54
N ASN A 77 22.21 -10.75 -8.26
CA ASN A 77 20.89 -10.46 -7.71
C ASN A 77 20.49 -9.02 -8.03
N ASN A 78 19.18 -8.79 -8.17
CA ASN A 78 18.63 -7.47 -8.42
C ASN A 78 17.45 -7.23 -7.47
N ALA A 79 17.70 -6.42 -6.43
CA ALA A 79 16.72 -6.13 -5.39
C ALA A 79 15.42 -5.51 -5.94
N TRP A 80 15.49 -4.73 -7.01
CA TRP A 80 14.32 -4.20 -7.68
C TRP A 80 13.41 -5.30 -8.24
N ASN A 81 13.98 -6.23 -9.01
CA ASN A 81 13.21 -7.31 -9.61
C ASN A 81 12.64 -8.24 -8.54
N ASP A 82 13.42 -8.53 -7.50
CA ASP A 82 12.96 -9.33 -6.36
C ASP A 82 11.80 -8.63 -5.64
N ALA A 83 11.91 -7.33 -5.39
CA ALA A 83 10.86 -6.55 -4.78
C ALA A 83 9.57 -6.50 -5.64
N GLN A 84 9.70 -6.36 -6.95
CA GLN A 84 8.55 -6.37 -7.87
C GLN A 84 7.87 -7.75 -7.89
N ALA A 85 8.63 -8.83 -7.86
CA ALA A 85 8.06 -10.17 -7.77
C ALA A 85 7.35 -10.42 -6.43
N MET A 86 7.93 -9.95 -5.31
CA MET A 86 7.28 -10.00 -4.00
C MET A 86 6.01 -9.15 -3.94
N LEU A 87 6.04 -7.96 -4.53
CA LEU A 87 4.87 -7.08 -4.62
C LEU A 87 3.75 -7.74 -5.42
N PHE A 88 4.08 -8.34 -6.56
CA PHE A 88 3.11 -9.04 -7.40
C PHE A 88 2.51 -10.25 -6.67
N ALA A 89 3.34 -11.13 -6.13
CA ALA A 89 2.90 -12.31 -5.38
C ALA A 89 2.05 -11.92 -4.16
N GLY A 90 2.55 -11.00 -3.34
CA GLY A 90 1.87 -10.53 -2.13
C GLY A 90 0.55 -9.84 -2.41
N THR A 91 0.46 -9.05 -3.50
CA THR A 91 -0.79 -8.42 -3.93
C THR A 91 -1.92 -9.43 -4.11
N PHE A 92 -1.62 -10.59 -4.69
CA PHE A 92 -2.60 -11.64 -4.98
C PHE A 92 -2.63 -12.76 -3.93
N GLY A 93 -1.99 -12.57 -2.80
CA GLY A 93 -2.06 -13.48 -1.65
C GLY A 93 -1.18 -14.73 -1.77
N VAL A 94 -0.16 -14.70 -2.63
CA VAL A 94 0.80 -15.81 -2.78
C VAL A 94 1.91 -15.68 -1.73
N ASN A 95 2.10 -16.73 -0.93
CA ASN A 95 3.22 -16.82 -0.01
C ASN A 95 4.47 -17.30 -0.76
N VAL A 96 5.42 -16.42 -0.97
CA VAL A 96 6.67 -16.73 -1.68
C VAL A 96 7.61 -17.69 -0.92
N LEU A 97 7.37 -17.91 0.37
CA LEU A 97 8.12 -18.89 1.18
C LEU A 97 7.52 -20.30 1.13
N ASP A 98 6.28 -20.43 0.63
CA ASP A 98 5.67 -21.74 0.44
C ASP A 98 6.31 -22.42 -0.77
N SER A 99 6.97 -23.55 -0.56
CA SER A 99 7.60 -24.31 -1.63
C SER A 99 6.62 -24.78 -2.72
N SER A 100 5.35 -24.88 -2.39
CA SER A 100 4.28 -25.22 -3.34
C SER A 100 3.83 -24.03 -4.20
N SER A 101 4.21 -22.82 -3.84
CA SER A 101 3.83 -21.60 -4.56
C SER A 101 4.49 -21.44 -5.94
N GLY A 102 5.57 -22.19 -6.19
CA GLY A 102 6.41 -22.06 -7.37
C GLY A 102 7.49 -20.99 -7.26
N TYR A 103 7.53 -20.20 -6.17
CA TYR A 103 8.51 -19.15 -5.93
C TYR A 103 9.78 -19.64 -5.19
N THR A 104 9.95 -20.95 -5.09
CA THR A 104 11.16 -21.59 -4.58
C THR A 104 11.81 -22.38 -5.71
N LYS A 105 13.09 -22.17 -5.95
CA LYS A 105 13.84 -22.83 -7.01
C LYS A 105 15.15 -23.42 -6.47
N ASN A 106 15.36 -24.73 -6.66
CA ASN A 106 16.50 -25.45 -6.11
C ASN A 106 16.69 -25.30 -4.58
N GLY A 107 15.58 -25.15 -3.85
CA GLY A 107 15.60 -24.92 -2.39
C GLY A 107 15.84 -23.47 -1.97
N ASN A 108 16.14 -22.57 -2.91
CA ASN A 108 16.34 -21.15 -2.64
C ASN A 108 15.04 -20.36 -2.93
N ASN A 109 14.69 -19.50 -2.02
CA ASN A 109 13.53 -18.61 -2.18
C ASN A 109 13.96 -17.17 -2.45
N ILE A 110 13.00 -16.32 -2.75
CA ILE A 110 13.26 -14.92 -3.12
C ILE A 110 13.85 -14.11 -1.96
N LEU A 111 13.51 -14.42 -0.70
CA LEU A 111 14.04 -13.70 0.45
C LEU A 111 15.49 -14.03 0.69
N ASP A 112 15.91 -15.28 0.50
CA ASP A 112 17.31 -15.65 0.60
C ASP A 112 18.14 -14.82 -0.38
N ALA A 113 17.72 -14.75 -1.63
CA ALA A 113 18.38 -13.94 -2.66
C ALA A 113 18.36 -12.44 -2.34
N PHE A 114 17.24 -11.94 -1.78
CA PHE A 114 17.11 -10.53 -1.41
C PHE A 114 18.01 -10.16 -0.24
N PHE A 115 18.10 -11.01 0.79
CA PHE A 115 18.97 -10.75 1.94
C PHE A 115 20.47 -10.91 1.64
N ASP A 116 20.84 -11.62 0.58
CA ASP A 116 22.21 -11.62 0.08
C ASP A 116 22.70 -10.24 -0.39
N LEU A 117 21.78 -9.30 -0.61
CA LEU A 117 22.06 -7.91 -0.97
C LEU A 117 22.16 -6.96 0.23
N VAL A 118 21.94 -7.45 1.43
CA VAL A 118 21.96 -6.68 2.68
C VAL A 118 23.22 -7.04 3.44
N ASP A 119 24.01 -6.05 3.83
CA ASP A 119 25.18 -6.26 4.66
C ASP A 119 24.83 -6.57 6.13
N VAL A 120 25.86 -6.84 6.93
CA VAL A 120 25.72 -7.19 8.35
C VAL A 120 25.11 -6.06 9.20
N ASP A 121 25.15 -4.84 8.70
CA ASP A 121 24.57 -3.66 9.36
C ASP A 121 23.13 -3.39 8.89
N GLY A 122 22.57 -4.24 8.03
CA GLY A 122 21.24 -4.09 7.47
C GLY A 122 21.16 -3.04 6.36
N VAL A 123 22.30 -2.63 5.84
CA VAL A 123 22.39 -1.68 4.73
C VAL A 123 22.53 -2.43 3.41
N PHE A 124 21.79 -2.03 2.40
CA PHE A 124 21.94 -2.59 1.07
C PHE A 124 23.30 -2.19 0.47
N ASP A 125 24.01 -3.16 -0.07
CA ASP A 125 25.27 -2.90 -0.77
C ASP A 125 25.01 -2.07 -2.03
N GLY A 126 25.33 -0.79 -1.95
CA GLY A 126 25.18 0.17 -3.06
C GLY A 126 26.12 -0.11 -4.25
N SER A 127 27.04 -1.08 -4.14
CA SER A 127 27.87 -1.54 -5.26
C SER A 127 27.09 -2.44 -6.22
N ILE A 128 25.97 -3.00 -5.77
CA ILE A 128 25.12 -3.90 -6.55
C ILE A 128 23.97 -3.06 -7.14
N HIS A 129 24.20 -2.50 -8.31
CA HIS A 129 23.23 -1.76 -9.12
C HIS A 129 22.43 -0.70 -8.38
N GLY A 130 23.07 0.45 -8.26
CA GLY A 130 22.40 1.72 -8.23
C GLY A 130 21.21 1.76 -7.29
N PHE A 131 21.41 1.50 -6.00
CA PHE A 131 20.46 1.92 -4.99
C PHE A 131 20.28 3.43 -5.12
N THR A 132 19.47 3.81 -6.07
CA THR A 132 19.08 5.19 -6.26
C THR A 132 17.91 5.49 -5.33
N ASN A 133 17.66 6.76 -5.07
CA ASN A 133 16.44 7.19 -4.38
C ASN A 133 15.13 6.68 -5.03
N TYR A 134 15.23 6.15 -6.26
CA TYR A 134 14.13 5.56 -7.00
C TYR A 134 13.90 4.08 -6.60
N ASP A 135 14.96 3.32 -6.32
CA ASP A 135 14.86 1.89 -6.02
C ASP A 135 14.31 1.63 -4.62
N VAL A 136 14.74 2.41 -3.63
CA VAL A 136 14.37 2.22 -2.23
C VAL A 136 12.84 2.20 -2.00
N PRO A 137 12.03 3.11 -2.55
CA PRO A 137 10.58 3.06 -2.39
C PRO A 137 9.95 1.79 -2.98
N GLN A 138 10.47 1.29 -4.09
CA GLN A 138 9.94 0.08 -4.74
C GLN A 138 10.28 -1.17 -3.93
N ILE A 139 11.50 -1.22 -3.40
CA ILE A 139 11.93 -2.29 -2.50
C ILE A 139 11.06 -2.31 -1.23
N ALA A 140 10.83 -1.15 -0.62
CA ALA A 140 9.96 -1.02 0.54
C ALA A 140 8.53 -1.51 0.27
N ARG A 141 7.97 -1.20 -0.91
CA ARG A 141 6.64 -1.68 -1.33
C ARG A 141 6.60 -3.21 -1.48
N GLY A 142 7.64 -3.80 -2.06
CA GLY A 142 7.73 -5.26 -2.22
C GLY A 142 7.78 -5.96 -0.87
N LEU A 143 8.61 -5.47 0.05
CA LEU A 143 8.70 -5.99 1.42
C LEU A 143 7.40 -5.80 2.20
N ASP A 144 6.75 -4.63 2.10
CA ASP A 144 5.47 -4.39 2.76
C ASP A 144 4.39 -5.35 2.26
N ALA A 145 4.30 -5.57 0.95
CA ALA A 145 3.35 -6.52 0.36
C ALA A 145 3.61 -7.96 0.84
N PHE A 146 4.89 -8.35 0.93
CA PHE A 146 5.28 -9.65 1.47
C PHE A 146 4.89 -9.79 2.96
N ILE A 147 5.23 -8.81 3.79
CA ILE A 147 4.94 -8.82 5.24
C ILE A 147 3.42 -8.94 5.47
N ARG A 148 2.62 -8.11 4.80
CA ARG A 148 1.16 -8.15 4.92
C ARG A 148 0.59 -9.51 4.54
N GLN A 149 1.08 -10.10 3.47
CA GLN A 149 0.65 -11.42 3.04
C GLN A 149 1.07 -12.49 4.06
N TYR A 150 2.31 -12.43 4.55
CA TYR A 150 2.84 -13.38 5.54
C TYR A 150 2.09 -13.32 6.86
N GLU A 151 1.82 -12.13 7.37
CA GLU A 151 1.07 -11.88 8.59
C GLU A 151 -0.46 -12.05 8.41
N LYS A 152 -0.93 -12.20 7.17
CA LYS A 152 -2.36 -12.29 6.82
C LYS A 152 -3.17 -11.10 7.33
N THR A 153 -2.59 -9.93 7.32
CA THR A 153 -3.20 -8.70 7.82
C THR A 153 -4.11 -8.06 6.77
N SER A 154 -3.53 -7.61 5.67
CA SER A 154 -4.29 -6.98 4.58
C SER A 154 -3.54 -7.14 3.27
N SER A 155 -4.24 -7.01 2.14
CA SER A 155 -3.58 -6.87 0.84
C SER A 155 -2.88 -5.51 0.76
N PHE A 156 -1.75 -5.42 0.04
CA PHE A 156 -1.06 -4.15 -0.22
C PHE A 156 -1.99 -3.10 -0.86
N TRP A 157 -2.96 -3.56 -1.66
CA TRP A 157 -3.95 -2.72 -2.34
C TRP A 157 -5.30 -2.70 -1.62
N GLU A 158 -5.39 -3.26 -0.45
CA GLU A 158 -6.55 -3.12 0.40
C GLU A 158 -6.53 -1.71 1.00
N PHE A 159 -7.00 -0.78 0.22
CA PHE A 159 -7.35 0.53 0.74
C PHE A 159 -8.57 0.34 1.64
N THR A 160 -8.34 0.24 2.92
CA THR A 160 -9.39 0.61 3.85
C THR A 160 -9.79 2.00 3.41
N ASP A 161 -11.05 2.19 2.98
CA ASP A 161 -11.49 3.50 2.54
C ASP A 161 -11.58 4.41 3.77
N VAL A 162 -10.39 4.78 4.29
CA VAL A 162 -10.24 5.74 5.39
C VAL A 162 -10.88 7.08 5.03
N THR A 163 -11.19 7.30 3.75
CA THR A 163 -11.81 8.54 3.31
C THR A 163 -13.31 8.56 3.53
N VAL A 164 -14.01 7.42 3.47
CA VAL A 164 -15.48 7.39 3.61
C VAL A 164 -15.95 7.72 5.02
N PRO A 165 -15.43 7.06 6.10
CA PRO A 165 -15.77 7.45 7.46
C PRO A 165 -15.42 8.90 7.76
N THR A 166 -14.20 9.34 7.43
CA THR A 166 -13.78 10.72 7.65
C THR A 166 -14.58 11.71 6.82
N LYS A 167 -14.90 11.40 5.56
CA LYS A 167 -15.73 12.24 4.69
C LYS A 167 -17.13 12.40 5.24
N LYS A 168 -17.73 11.32 5.75
CA LYS A 168 -19.05 11.37 6.37
C LYS A 168 -19.06 12.31 7.58
N VAL A 169 -18.12 12.12 8.50
CA VAL A 169 -17.98 12.97 9.70
C VAL A 169 -17.66 14.41 9.32
N ASN A 170 -16.75 14.60 8.37
CA ASN A 170 -16.40 15.93 7.86
C ASN A 170 -17.64 16.67 7.32
N ASN A 171 -18.47 16.00 6.53
CA ASN A 171 -19.70 16.58 6.00
C ASN A 171 -20.71 16.91 7.12
N MET A 172 -20.83 16.07 8.15
CA MET A 172 -21.69 16.36 9.31
C MET A 172 -21.24 17.64 10.01
N ILE A 173 -19.94 17.81 10.23
CA ILE A 173 -19.38 18.99 10.89
C ILE A 173 -19.51 20.24 9.99
N LEU A 174 -19.24 20.10 8.69
CA LEU A 174 -19.39 21.22 7.75
C LEU A 174 -20.82 21.71 7.60
N ALA A 175 -21.82 20.86 7.84
CA ALA A 175 -23.22 21.23 7.84
C ALA A 175 -23.66 22.02 9.10
N LEU A 176 -22.84 22.02 10.18
CA LEU A 176 -23.14 22.81 11.37
C LEU A 176 -23.07 24.30 11.07
N ASN A 177 -24.02 25.04 11.61
CA ASN A 177 -24.15 26.50 11.52
C ASN A 177 -24.70 27.06 12.84
N ASP A 178 -24.96 28.36 12.90
CA ASP A 178 -25.43 29.05 14.10
C ASP A 178 -26.80 28.58 14.59
N ASP A 179 -27.59 27.98 13.70
CA ASP A 179 -28.96 27.44 14.00
C ASP A 179 -28.90 25.96 14.40
N SER A 180 -27.70 25.35 14.41
CA SER A 180 -27.55 23.93 14.74
C SER A 180 -27.92 23.64 16.19
N THR A 181 -28.76 22.66 16.38
CA THR A 181 -29.18 22.23 17.72
C THR A 181 -28.06 21.54 18.49
N LYS A 182 -28.13 21.58 19.81
CA LYS A 182 -27.19 20.82 20.67
C LYS A 182 -27.14 19.34 20.33
N LYS A 183 -28.25 18.76 19.86
CA LYS A 183 -28.33 17.37 19.42
C LYS A 183 -27.48 17.13 18.19
N GLN A 184 -27.58 17.97 17.16
CA GLN A 184 -26.80 17.85 15.93
C GLN A 184 -25.30 18.03 16.20
N ILE A 185 -24.93 18.97 17.06
CA ILE A 185 -23.54 19.20 17.46
C ILE A 185 -23.00 17.97 18.20
N LYS A 186 -23.78 17.40 19.12
CA LYS A 186 -23.40 16.18 19.84
C LYS A 186 -23.27 14.98 18.88
N GLU A 187 -24.16 14.80 17.95
CA GLU A 187 -24.10 13.71 16.95
C GLU A 187 -22.84 13.82 16.09
N ALA A 188 -22.44 15.02 15.69
CA ALA A 188 -21.21 15.25 14.96
C ALA A 188 -19.97 14.93 15.81
N ARG A 189 -19.96 15.27 17.10
CA ARG A 189 -18.90 14.92 18.05
C ARG A 189 -18.83 13.41 18.24
N ASP A 190 -19.94 12.77 18.55
CA ASP A 190 -19.98 11.32 18.76
C ASP A 190 -19.49 10.56 17.52
N ALA A 191 -19.84 11.05 16.32
CA ALA A 191 -19.36 10.49 15.07
C ALA A 191 -17.85 10.67 14.87
N TYR A 192 -17.28 11.80 15.27
CA TYR A 192 -15.82 12.00 15.27
C TYR A 192 -15.10 11.10 16.26
N GLU A 193 -15.62 10.99 17.50
CA GLU A 193 -15.01 10.14 18.52
C GLU A 193 -15.08 8.64 18.18
N ALA A 194 -16.07 8.24 17.40
CA ALA A 194 -16.21 6.87 16.91
C ALA A 194 -15.19 6.50 15.80
N LEU A 195 -14.46 7.48 15.25
CA LEU A 195 -13.36 7.20 14.32
C LEU A 195 -12.20 6.54 15.08
N ASP A 196 -11.55 5.57 14.46
CA ASP A 196 -10.31 5.03 14.98
C ASP A 196 -9.14 6.04 14.86
N GLU A 197 -8.02 5.73 15.48
CA GLU A 197 -6.87 6.62 15.54
C GLU A 197 -6.29 6.94 14.16
N THR A 198 -6.36 6.01 13.20
CA THR A 198 -5.90 6.23 11.83
C THR A 198 -6.76 7.28 11.13
N HIS A 199 -8.07 7.18 11.27
CA HIS A 199 -9.01 8.15 10.70
C HIS A 199 -8.90 9.52 11.39
N LYS A 200 -8.69 9.54 12.71
CA LYS A 200 -8.46 10.78 13.46
C LYS A 200 -7.17 11.47 13.04
N ALA A 201 -6.09 10.72 12.80
CA ALA A 201 -4.80 11.28 12.41
C ALA A 201 -4.84 12.04 11.07
N ILE A 202 -5.68 11.61 10.14
CA ILE A 202 -5.85 12.25 8.81
C ILE A 202 -6.99 13.27 8.77
N PHE A 203 -7.70 13.47 9.88
CA PHE A 203 -8.87 14.34 9.89
C PHE A 203 -8.49 15.82 9.73
N ASN A 204 -9.31 16.56 8.98
CA ASN A 204 -9.03 17.96 8.69
C ASN A 204 -9.11 18.83 9.94
N LYS A 205 -8.00 19.48 10.29
CA LYS A 205 -7.89 20.32 11.50
C LYS A 205 -8.81 21.53 11.50
N ASP A 206 -9.10 22.10 10.33
CA ASP A 206 -10.00 23.25 10.23
C ASP A 206 -11.47 22.83 10.44
N THR A 207 -11.82 21.63 9.98
CA THR A 207 -13.14 21.04 10.28
C THR A 207 -13.28 20.78 11.79
N LEU A 208 -12.23 20.28 12.46
CA LEU A 208 -12.26 20.10 13.91
C LEU A 208 -12.40 21.43 14.66
N ARG A 209 -11.75 22.49 14.21
CA ARG A 209 -11.93 23.83 14.79
C ARG A 209 -13.37 24.32 14.67
N LYS A 210 -14.04 24.02 13.52
CA LYS A 210 -15.45 24.34 13.34
C LYS A 210 -16.34 23.58 14.33
N LEU A 211 -16.07 22.29 14.56
CA LEU A 211 -16.82 21.50 15.54
C LEU A 211 -16.64 22.08 16.95
N LEU A 212 -15.42 22.39 17.35
CA LEU A 212 -15.12 22.99 18.64
C LEU A 212 -15.83 24.36 18.81
N ALA A 213 -15.84 25.16 17.74
CA ALA A 213 -16.57 26.44 17.72
C ALA A 213 -18.08 26.24 17.92
N ALA A 214 -18.66 25.25 17.28
CA ALA A 214 -20.08 24.93 17.46
C ALA A 214 -20.42 24.46 18.89
N GLU A 215 -19.54 23.65 19.50
CA GLU A 215 -19.70 23.15 20.88
C GLU A 215 -19.62 24.25 21.94
N THR A 216 -18.73 25.19 21.74
CA THR A 216 -18.57 26.31 22.69
C THR A 216 -19.68 27.35 22.56
N GLY A 217 -20.62 27.12 21.67
CA GLY A 217 -21.68 28.08 21.38
C GLY A 217 -21.12 29.34 20.74
N SER A 218 -19.98 29.25 20.11
CA SER A 218 -19.12 30.34 19.69
C SER A 218 -19.48 30.96 18.33
N GLY A 219 -20.73 31.37 18.12
CA GLY A 219 -20.98 32.44 17.17
C GLY A 219 -20.19 33.69 17.54
N ASN A 220 -19.52 34.28 16.65
CA ASN A 220 -18.84 35.60 16.55
C ASN A 220 -18.68 36.55 17.77
N SER A 221 -18.50 36.10 19.03
CA SER A 221 -18.22 36.98 20.16
C SER A 221 -16.77 36.84 20.64
N ILE A 222 -16.25 37.94 21.15
CA ILE A 222 -14.88 38.04 21.74
C ILE A 222 -14.68 37.00 22.85
N GLU A 223 -15.71 36.71 23.64
CA GLU A 223 -15.67 35.71 24.72
C GLU A 223 -15.35 34.31 24.22
N LYS A 224 -15.76 34.01 23.03
CA LYS A 224 -15.55 32.74 22.34
C LYS A 224 -14.12 32.62 21.75
N ALA A 225 -13.59 33.70 21.24
CA ALA A 225 -12.19 33.76 20.83
C ALA A 225 -11.27 33.63 22.07
N MET A 226 -11.63 34.20 23.18
CA MET A 226 -10.88 34.07 24.44
C MET A 226 -10.97 32.66 25.03
N ALA A 227 -12.11 31.98 24.94
CA ALA A 227 -12.23 30.57 25.35
C ALA A 227 -11.37 29.66 24.50
N ALA A 228 -11.31 29.90 23.18
CA ALA A 228 -10.45 29.13 22.26
C ALA A 228 -8.95 29.41 22.55
N ILE A 229 -8.57 30.65 22.87
CA ILE A 229 -7.19 31.01 23.22
C ILE A 229 -6.80 30.36 24.56
N ASN A 230 -7.69 30.35 25.53
CA ASN A 230 -7.46 29.74 26.84
C ASN A 230 -7.44 28.19 26.80
N ALA A 231 -7.98 27.59 25.77
CA ALA A 231 -7.91 26.16 25.53
C ALA A 231 -6.62 25.72 24.82
N ILE A 232 -5.80 26.66 24.35
CA ILE A 232 -4.47 26.34 23.80
C ILE A 232 -3.56 25.98 24.99
N PRO A 233 -2.94 24.77 24.98
CA PRO A 233 -1.97 24.43 26.01
C PRO A 233 -0.90 25.50 26.14
N ALA A 234 -0.51 25.83 27.36
CA ALA A 234 0.58 26.79 27.61
C ALA A 234 1.83 26.37 26.83
N ALA A 235 2.59 27.30 26.31
CA ALA A 235 3.72 27.08 25.42
C ALA A 235 4.78 26.10 25.97
N ASP A 236 4.84 25.93 27.26
CA ASP A 236 5.69 25.00 28.00
C ASP A 236 5.26 23.51 27.86
N LYS A 237 4.05 23.25 27.35
CA LYS A 237 3.53 21.92 27.05
C LYS A 237 3.55 21.57 25.56
N LEU A 238 4.04 22.46 24.72
CA LEU A 238 4.29 22.19 23.30
C LEU A 238 5.69 21.56 23.20
N THR A 239 5.77 20.25 23.34
CA THR A 239 6.97 19.51 22.92
C THR A 239 7.12 19.62 21.41
N LEU A 240 8.27 20.17 20.98
CA LEU A 240 8.75 20.15 19.61
C LEU A 240 9.05 18.73 19.16
#